data_2e652ff7840ad33efd4a0097eb461997
#
_entry.id   2e652ff7840ad33efd4a0097eb461997
#
_cell.length_a   1.000
_cell.length_b   1.000
_cell.length_c   1.000
_cell.angle_alpha   90.00
_cell.angle_beta   90.00
_cell.angle_gamma   90.00
#
_symmetry.space_group_name_H-M   'P 1'
#
loop_
_entity.id
_entity.type
_entity.pdbx_description
1 polymer ?
#
loop_
_entity_poly.entity_id
_entity_poly.type
_entity_poly.pdbx_seq_one_letter_code
_entity_poly.pdbx_strand_id
1 'polypeptide(L)'
;MATEISETEDRYPKRARIKTWLETEWLLTEVYDPNTAWVVQATNKSAAAESQSFIVLQTTIYPDQMLIQGSAEVLPEMQEQLAAMSAAERSEFLWELRFGLLKFGVEFMGVVDSLELVMIRKCIWDDALTKDEFLNRVDQVNSAVIYVIWMLQRRLPMGESSAEATFVN
;
A
#
# COMPACT_ATOMS: atom_id res chain seq x y z
N MET A 1 13.74 23.25 -21.50
CA MET A 1 13.38 22.31 -20.41
C MET A 1 12.03 21.59 -20.59
N ALA A 2 11.39 21.65 -21.75
CA ALA A 2 10.09 21.00 -21.99
C ALA A 2 10.19 19.69 -22.78
N THR A 3 11.39 19.25 -23.15
CA THR A 3 11.59 18.14 -24.09
C THR A 3 11.88 16.80 -23.39
N GLU A 4 12.29 16.80 -22.12
CA GLU A 4 12.60 15.55 -21.38
C GLU A 4 11.37 14.79 -20.90
N ILE A 5 10.23 15.48 -20.65
CA ILE A 5 9.02 14.84 -20.15
C ILE A 5 8.34 13.97 -21.23
N SER A 6 8.47 14.36 -22.50
CA SER A 6 7.87 13.65 -23.64
C SER A 6 8.56 12.31 -23.96
N GLU A 7 9.89 12.23 -23.82
CA GLU A 7 10.63 10.99 -24.14
C GLU A 7 10.42 9.88 -23.10
N THR A 8 10.13 10.25 -21.83
CA THR A 8 9.90 9.26 -20.77
C THR A 8 8.50 8.64 -20.84
N GLU A 9 7.50 9.36 -21.32
CA GLU A 9 6.14 8.83 -21.47
C GLU A 9 6.04 7.80 -22.59
N ASP A 10 6.69 8.02 -23.71
CA ASP A 10 6.71 7.06 -24.84
C ASP A 10 7.46 5.75 -24.52
N ARG A 11 8.41 5.79 -23.59
CA ARG A 11 9.17 4.61 -23.20
C ARG A 11 8.34 3.61 -22.38
N TYR A 12 7.32 4.08 -21.67
CA TYR A 12 6.49 3.26 -20.78
C TYR A 12 4.99 3.50 -21.01
N PRO A 13 4.40 3.00 -22.09
CA PRO A 13 3.00 3.27 -22.44
C PRO A 13 2.01 2.78 -21.38
N LYS A 14 2.37 1.73 -20.62
CA LYS A 14 1.56 1.23 -19.51
C LYS A 14 1.49 2.26 -18.37
N ARG A 15 2.62 2.90 -18.04
CA ARG A 15 2.68 3.95 -17.03
C ARG A 15 1.75 5.12 -17.38
N ALA A 16 1.78 5.58 -18.62
CA ALA A 16 0.91 6.66 -19.08
C ALA A 16 -0.57 6.32 -18.94
N ARG A 17 -0.97 5.09 -19.32
CA ARG A 17 -2.35 4.60 -19.15
C ARG A 17 -2.77 4.59 -17.68
N ILE A 18 -1.93 4.09 -16.80
CA ILE A 18 -2.20 4.01 -15.35
C ILE A 18 -2.36 5.39 -14.75
N LYS A 19 -1.46 6.33 -15.10
CA LYS A 19 -1.58 7.72 -14.66
C LYS A 19 -2.93 8.31 -15.06
N THR A 20 -3.34 8.16 -16.32
CA THR A 20 -4.65 8.63 -16.80
C THR A 20 -5.82 8.02 -16.01
N TRP A 21 -5.75 6.76 -15.62
CA TRP A 21 -6.80 6.12 -14.83
C TRP A 21 -6.88 6.61 -13.39
N LEU A 22 -5.75 7.00 -12.82
CA LEU A 22 -5.65 7.44 -11.42
C LEU A 22 -5.85 8.94 -11.23
N GLU A 23 -5.53 9.78 -12.23
CA GLU A 23 -5.52 11.25 -12.12
C GLU A 23 -6.86 11.87 -11.67
N THR A 24 -7.97 11.17 -11.86
CA THR A 24 -9.29 11.66 -11.45
C THR A 24 -9.42 11.77 -9.93
N GLU A 25 -8.92 10.78 -9.19
CA GLU A 25 -9.14 10.63 -7.75
C GLU A 25 -7.86 10.78 -6.92
N TRP A 26 -6.69 10.64 -7.57
CA TRP A 26 -5.40 10.55 -6.89
C TRP A 26 -4.45 11.67 -7.32
N LEU A 27 -3.66 12.16 -6.36
CA LEU A 27 -2.47 12.95 -6.63
C LEU A 27 -1.32 12.00 -6.93
N LEU A 28 -0.64 12.22 -8.06
CA LEU A 28 0.40 11.33 -8.53
C LEU A 28 1.78 11.97 -8.36
N THR A 29 2.71 11.20 -7.81
CA THR A 29 4.12 11.58 -7.67
C THR A 29 4.99 10.49 -8.29
N GLU A 30 5.95 10.87 -9.11
CA GLU A 30 6.94 9.94 -9.64
C GLU A 30 8.03 9.71 -8.61
N VAL A 31 8.36 8.45 -8.38
CA VAL A 31 9.41 8.04 -7.44
C VAL A 31 10.49 7.33 -8.23
N TYR A 32 11.74 7.66 -7.96
CA TYR A 32 12.86 6.96 -8.55
C TYR A 32 13.30 5.81 -7.67
N ASP A 33 13.34 4.59 -8.25
CA ASP A 33 13.94 3.41 -7.64
C ASP A 33 14.78 2.68 -8.71
N PRO A 34 16.09 2.51 -8.49
CA PRO A 34 16.99 1.90 -9.47
C PRO A 34 16.66 0.46 -9.84
N ASN A 35 15.87 -0.24 -9.01
CA ASN A 35 15.47 -1.64 -9.23
C ASN A 35 14.16 -1.77 -10.02
N THR A 36 13.53 -0.65 -10.37
CA THR A 36 12.26 -0.61 -11.09
C THR A 36 12.43 0.02 -12.46
N ALA A 37 11.56 -0.36 -13.39
CA ALA A 37 11.43 0.32 -14.67
C ALA A 37 10.77 1.69 -14.47
N TRP A 38 9.78 1.76 -13.59
CA TRP A 38 9.10 2.97 -13.17
C TRP A 38 8.29 2.74 -11.87
N VAL A 39 8.07 3.81 -11.12
CA VAL A 39 7.22 3.85 -9.92
C VAL A 39 6.34 5.09 -9.98
N VAL A 40 5.07 4.93 -9.66
CA VAL A 40 4.11 6.03 -9.44
C VAL A 40 3.52 5.87 -8.06
N GLN A 41 3.67 6.86 -7.21
CA GLN A 41 2.96 6.96 -5.95
C GLN A 41 1.65 7.70 -6.17
N ALA A 42 0.57 7.15 -5.66
CA ALA A 42 -0.76 7.74 -5.69
C ALA A 42 -1.20 8.04 -4.25
N THR A 43 -1.60 9.29 -4.00
CA THR A 43 -2.13 9.74 -2.70
C THR A 43 -3.54 10.26 -2.90
N ASN A 44 -4.46 9.91 -2.00
CA ASN A 44 -5.85 10.32 -2.12
C ASN A 44 -5.97 11.85 -2.08
N LYS A 45 -6.77 12.44 -2.99
CA LYS A 45 -7.03 13.89 -3.04
C LYS A 45 -7.93 14.39 -1.92
N SER A 46 -8.71 13.51 -1.30
CA SER A 46 -9.62 13.89 -0.25
C SER A 46 -8.85 14.15 1.06
N ALA A 47 -8.90 15.38 1.54
CA ALA A 47 -8.29 15.75 2.82
C ALA A 47 -8.94 15.08 4.05
N ALA A 48 -10.13 14.50 3.88
CA ALA A 48 -10.83 13.75 4.93
C ALA A 48 -10.47 12.26 4.93
N ALA A 49 -9.90 11.75 3.87
CA ALA A 49 -9.30 10.43 3.86
C ALA A 49 -7.90 10.60 4.46
N GLU A 50 -7.75 10.16 5.69
CA GLU A 50 -6.46 9.84 6.27
C GLU A 50 -5.58 9.36 5.13
N SER A 51 -4.47 10.03 4.87
CA SER A 51 -3.75 10.03 3.58
C SER A 51 -3.42 8.62 3.07
N GLN A 52 -4.42 7.98 2.49
CA GLN A 52 -4.24 6.69 1.85
C GLN A 52 -3.32 6.89 0.66
N SER A 53 -2.21 6.20 0.69
CA SER A 53 -1.28 6.18 -0.42
C SER A 53 -0.94 4.74 -0.78
N PHE A 54 -0.69 4.52 -2.05
CA PHE A 54 -0.15 3.27 -2.58
C PHE A 54 0.83 3.59 -3.70
N ILE A 55 1.64 2.63 -4.05
CA ILE A 55 2.52 2.72 -5.20
C ILE A 55 2.12 1.71 -6.26
N VAL A 56 2.28 2.11 -7.51
CA VAL A 56 2.21 1.22 -8.66
C VAL A 56 3.59 1.18 -9.28
N LEU A 57 4.14 0.01 -9.48
CA LEU A 57 5.48 -0.15 -10.02
C LEU A 57 5.58 -1.32 -11.00
N GLN A 58 6.56 -1.22 -11.88
CA GLN A 58 7.00 -2.31 -12.73
C GLN A 58 8.47 -2.57 -12.44
N THR A 59 8.80 -3.81 -12.09
CA THR A 59 10.20 -4.20 -11.86
C THR A 59 10.92 -4.45 -13.19
N THR A 60 12.24 -4.29 -13.19
CA THR A 60 13.06 -4.63 -14.35
C THR A 60 13.16 -6.15 -14.59
N ILE A 61 12.91 -6.94 -13.52
CA ILE A 61 13.02 -8.41 -13.58
C ILE A 61 11.77 -9.04 -14.21
N TYR A 62 10.60 -8.45 -13.94
CA TYR A 62 9.31 -8.94 -14.44
C TYR A 62 8.63 -7.87 -15.30
N PRO A 63 9.04 -7.68 -16.56
CA PRO A 63 8.53 -6.60 -17.40
C PRO A 63 7.07 -6.75 -17.81
N ASP A 64 6.53 -7.96 -17.70
CA ASP A 64 5.13 -8.28 -18.05
C ASP A 64 4.19 -8.23 -16.82
N GLN A 65 4.71 -7.78 -15.68
CA GLN A 65 3.95 -7.71 -14.43
C GLN A 65 4.07 -6.33 -13.80
N MET A 66 2.95 -5.83 -13.32
CA MET A 66 2.90 -4.66 -12.44
C MET A 66 2.53 -5.07 -11.03
N LEU A 67 3.05 -4.33 -10.07
CA LEU A 67 2.71 -4.47 -8.66
C LEU A 67 1.97 -3.22 -8.19
N ILE A 68 0.89 -3.44 -7.45
CA ILE A 68 0.18 -2.42 -6.67
C ILE A 68 0.50 -2.74 -5.22
N GLN A 69 1.08 -1.79 -4.51
CA GLN A 69 1.55 -1.99 -3.14
C GLN A 69 1.09 -0.87 -2.23
N GLY A 70 0.49 -1.23 -1.12
CA GLY A 70 0.22 -0.36 0.03
C GLY A 70 0.96 -0.84 1.26
N SER A 71 1.03 -0.01 2.28
CA SER A 71 1.64 -0.39 3.56
C SER A 71 0.90 0.25 4.74
N ALA A 72 0.99 -0.41 5.89
CA ALA A 72 0.58 0.12 7.17
C ALA A 72 1.77 0.05 8.12
N GLU A 73 2.22 1.20 8.60
CA GLU A 73 3.27 1.31 9.60
C GLU A 73 2.67 1.14 11.00
N VAL A 74 3.40 0.42 11.85
CA VAL A 74 3.02 0.25 13.25
C VAL A 74 3.81 1.21 14.11
N LEU A 75 3.13 2.18 14.71
CA LEU A 75 3.77 3.21 15.49
C LEU A 75 4.53 2.65 16.70
N PRO A 76 5.61 3.31 17.17
CA PRO A 76 6.41 2.85 18.29
C PRO A 76 5.58 2.54 19.55
N GLU A 77 4.58 3.35 19.86
CA GLU A 77 3.68 3.15 21.02
C GLU A 77 2.85 1.86 20.87
N MET A 78 2.43 1.52 19.65
CA MET A 78 1.72 0.28 19.37
C MET A 78 2.67 -0.92 19.45
N GLN A 79 3.92 -0.77 19.01
CA GLN A 79 4.95 -1.81 19.12
C GLN A 79 5.26 -2.11 20.59
N GLU A 80 5.35 -1.09 21.45
CA GLU A 80 5.52 -1.26 22.91
C GLU A 80 4.35 -2.03 23.53
N GLN A 81 3.10 -1.68 23.16
CA GLN A 81 1.92 -2.39 23.64
C GLN A 81 1.91 -3.84 23.16
N LEU A 82 2.28 -4.09 21.91
CA LEU A 82 2.38 -5.44 21.37
C LEU A 82 3.47 -6.27 22.09
N ALA A 83 4.60 -5.65 22.41
CA ALA A 83 5.68 -6.28 23.16
C ALA A 83 5.27 -6.61 24.61
N ALA A 84 4.39 -5.81 25.21
CA ALA A 84 3.88 -6.01 26.56
C ALA A 84 2.81 -7.12 26.64
N MET A 85 2.24 -7.56 25.52
CA MET A 85 1.29 -8.68 25.48
C MET A 85 1.98 -9.99 25.86
N SER A 86 1.23 -10.91 26.43
CA SER A 86 1.69 -12.29 26.57
C SER A 86 1.92 -12.93 25.18
N ALA A 87 2.80 -13.91 25.11
CA ALA A 87 3.09 -14.59 23.85
C ALA A 87 1.83 -15.23 23.21
N ALA A 88 0.89 -15.69 24.03
CA ALA A 88 -0.36 -16.27 23.56
C ALA A 88 -1.29 -15.20 22.94
N GLU A 89 -1.50 -14.08 23.62
CA GLU A 89 -2.34 -12.97 23.11
C GLU A 89 -1.77 -12.37 21.83
N ARG A 90 -0.44 -12.16 21.79
CA ARG A 90 0.25 -11.65 20.59
C ARG A 90 0.10 -12.61 19.42
N SER A 91 0.30 -13.91 19.66
CA SER A 91 0.12 -14.93 18.62
C SER A 91 -1.30 -14.97 18.09
N GLU A 92 -2.31 -14.91 18.97
CA GLU A 92 -3.73 -14.86 18.59
C GLU A 92 -4.03 -13.64 17.69
N PHE A 93 -3.57 -12.47 18.10
CA PHE A 93 -3.74 -11.24 17.32
C PHE A 93 -3.09 -11.33 15.91
N LEU A 94 -1.86 -11.84 15.84
CA LEU A 94 -1.17 -11.99 14.56
C LEU A 94 -1.86 -12.98 13.63
N TRP A 95 -2.44 -14.05 14.19
CA TRP A 95 -3.23 -15.00 13.40
C TRP A 95 -4.56 -14.39 12.94
N GLU A 96 -5.26 -13.64 13.79
CA GLU A 96 -6.46 -12.89 13.41
C GLU A 96 -6.18 -11.96 12.23
N LEU A 97 -5.06 -11.23 12.29
CA LEU A 97 -4.62 -10.31 11.23
C LEU A 97 -4.33 -11.05 9.92
N ARG A 98 -3.58 -12.17 9.99
CA ARG A 98 -3.28 -13.00 8.81
C ARG A 98 -4.54 -13.56 8.15
N PHE A 99 -5.44 -14.15 8.92
CA PHE A 99 -6.68 -14.69 8.40
C PHE A 99 -7.60 -13.61 7.81
N GLY A 100 -7.62 -12.43 8.41
CA GLY A 100 -8.35 -11.30 7.87
C GLY A 100 -7.80 -10.86 6.51
N LEU A 101 -6.48 -10.72 6.39
CA LEU A 101 -5.82 -10.34 5.14
C LEU A 101 -6.05 -11.34 4.00
N LEU A 102 -6.10 -12.63 4.29
CA LEU A 102 -6.40 -13.65 3.29
C LEU A 102 -7.77 -13.45 2.61
N LYS A 103 -8.75 -12.87 3.31
CA LYS A 103 -10.08 -12.61 2.74
C LYS A 103 -10.09 -11.58 1.62
N PHE A 104 -9.10 -10.68 1.59
CA PHE A 104 -8.94 -9.69 0.51
C PHE A 104 -8.24 -10.28 -0.72
N GLY A 105 -7.72 -11.51 -0.62
CA GLY A 105 -6.97 -12.15 -1.72
C GLY A 105 -5.72 -11.37 -2.11
N VAL A 106 -5.07 -10.72 -1.16
CA VAL A 106 -3.81 -9.99 -1.34
C VAL A 106 -2.63 -10.82 -0.85
N GLU A 107 -1.45 -10.51 -1.37
CA GLU A 107 -0.19 -10.93 -0.77
C GLU A 107 0.20 -9.95 0.33
N PHE A 108 0.75 -10.44 1.43
CA PHE A 108 1.20 -9.59 2.53
C PHE A 108 2.51 -10.10 3.14
N MET A 109 3.27 -9.17 3.70
CA MET A 109 4.53 -9.42 4.41
C MET A 109 4.58 -8.55 5.67
N GLY A 110 5.44 -8.95 6.63
CA GLY A 110 5.68 -8.17 7.86
C GLY A 110 4.75 -8.52 9.02
N VAL A 111 3.78 -9.44 8.86
CA VAL A 111 2.94 -9.91 9.97
C VAL A 111 3.69 -10.99 10.76
N VAL A 112 4.64 -10.53 11.57
CA VAL A 112 5.55 -11.33 12.39
C VAL A 112 5.57 -10.79 13.82
N ASP A 113 6.25 -11.48 14.74
CA ASP A 113 6.28 -11.12 16.17
C ASP A 113 6.79 -9.69 16.45
N SER A 114 7.73 -9.20 15.63
CA SER A 114 8.20 -7.80 15.64
C SER A 114 7.44 -6.99 14.58
N LEU A 115 6.14 -6.82 14.76
CA LEU A 115 5.28 -6.13 13.82
C LEU A 115 5.64 -4.64 13.75
N GLU A 116 6.35 -4.23 12.69
CA GLU A 116 6.77 -2.84 12.46
C GLU A 116 6.10 -2.24 11.23
N LEU A 117 5.99 -3.04 10.17
CA LEU A 117 5.45 -2.63 8.89
C LEU A 117 4.72 -3.81 8.24
N VAL A 118 3.48 -3.61 7.86
CA VAL A 118 2.74 -4.57 7.03
C VAL A 118 2.72 -4.07 5.60
N MET A 119 3.37 -4.78 4.70
CA MET A 119 3.28 -4.54 3.26
C MET A 119 2.21 -5.41 2.65
N ILE A 120 1.38 -4.81 1.82
CA ILE A 120 0.27 -5.47 1.14
C ILE A 120 0.41 -5.20 -0.34
N ARG A 121 0.34 -6.24 -1.14
CA ARG A 121 0.52 -6.11 -2.58
C ARG A 121 -0.39 -7.01 -3.39
N LYS A 122 -0.59 -6.59 -4.61
CA LYS A 122 -1.31 -7.32 -5.66
C LYS A 122 -0.52 -7.19 -6.95
N CYS A 123 -0.37 -8.27 -7.70
CA CYS A 123 0.18 -8.18 -9.05
C CYS A 123 -0.91 -8.22 -10.10
N ILE A 124 -0.64 -7.62 -11.25
CA ILE A 124 -1.45 -7.70 -12.46
C ILE A 124 -0.54 -7.97 -13.66
N TRP A 125 -0.88 -8.98 -14.43
CA TRP A 125 -0.16 -9.33 -15.66
C TRP A 125 -0.68 -8.49 -16.82
N ASP A 126 0.17 -8.24 -17.81
CA ASP A 126 -0.14 -7.40 -18.95
C ASP A 126 -1.37 -7.82 -19.75
N ASP A 127 -1.58 -9.13 -19.91
CA ASP A 127 -2.72 -9.70 -20.60
C ASP A 127 -4.06 -9.51 -19.87
N ALA A 128 -4.00 -9.32 -18.53
CA ALA A 128 -5.15 -9.02 -17.70
C ALA A 128 -5.34 -7.50 -17.44
N LEU A 129 -4.47 -6.63 -17.97
CA LEU A 129 -4.48 -5.21 -17.68
C LEU A 129 -5.62 -4.47 -18.40
N THR A 130 -6.74 -4.38 -17.74
CA THR A 130 -7.85 -3.46 -18.07
C THR A 130 -8.00 -2.41 -17.01
N LYS A 131 -8.71 -1.31 -17.29
CA LYS A 131 -8.99 -0.27 -16.29
C LYS A 131 -9.75 -0.84 -15.09
N ASP A 132 -10.78 -1.62 -15.35
CA ASP A 132 -11.64 -2.17 -14.29
C ASP A 132 -10.88 -3.16 -13.40
N GLU A 133 -10.08 -4.05 -13.99
CA GLU A 133 -9.26 -4.98 -13.22
C GLU A 133 -8.19 -4.25 -12.41
N PHE A 134 -7.56 -3.23 -12.99
CA PHE A 134 -6.57 -2.42 -12.28
C PHE A 134 -7.19 -1.71 -11.07
N LEU A 135 -8.31 -0.99 -11.26
CA LEU A 135 -8.97 -0.27 -10.16
C LEU A 135 -9.51 -1.24 -9.09
N ASN A 136 -10.04 -2.40 -9.48
CA ASN A 136 -10.45 -3.43 -8.53
C ASN A 136 -9.27 -3.92 -7.66
N ARG A 137 -8.07 -4.05 -8.24
CA ARG A 137 -6.88 -4.43 -7.46
C ARG A 137 -6.39 -3.32 -6.55
N VAL A 138 -6.50 -2.06 -6.97
CA VAL A 138 -6.24 -0.89 -6.11
C VAL A 138 -7.18 -0.91 -4.91
N ASP A 139 -8.47 -1.14 -5.12
CA ASP A 139 -9.47 -1.20 -4.04
C ASP A 139 -9.21 -2.36 -3.07
N GLN A 140 -8.79 -3.51 -3.57
CA GLN A 140 -8.43 -4.66 -2.72
C GLN A 140 -7.22 -4.34 -1.83
N VAL A 141 -6.17 -3.71 -2.39
CA VAL A 141 -4.99 -3.31 -1.62
C VAL A 141 -5.36 -2.26 -0.57
N ASN A 142 -6.08 -1.21 -0.96
CA ASN A 142 -6.51 -0.14 -0.05
C ASN A 142 -7.40 -0.68 1.08
N SER A 143 -8.38 -1.53 0.76
CA SER A 143 -9.26 -2.14 1.76
C SER A 143 -8.47 -3.01 2.75
N ALA A 144 -7.47 -3.73 2.28
CA ALA A 144 -6.61 -4.54 3.13
C ALA A 144 -5.71 -3.67 4.03
N VAL A 145 -5.19 -2.53 3.54
CA VAL A 145 -4.44 -1.55 4.34
C VAL A 145 -5.32 -0.97 5.44
N ILE A 146 -6.54 -0.52 5.10
CA ILE A 146 -7.51 0.01 6.06
C ILE A 146 -7.85 -1.07 7.12
N TYR A 147 -8.06 -2.30 6.70
CA TYR A 147 -8.30 -3.40 7.62
C TYR A 147 -7.16 -3.56 8.64
N VAL A 148 -5.90 -3.51 8.20
CA VAL A 148 -4.73 -3.58 9.11
C VAL A 148 -4.76 -2.42 10.09
N ILE A 149 -4.95 -1.18 9.61
CA ILE A 149 -5.01 0.02 10.45
C ILE A 149 -6.10 -0.12 11.52
N TRP A 150 -7.32 -0.52 11.15
CA TRP A 150 -8.42 -0.70 12.10
C TRP A 150 -8.17 -1.83 13.11
N MET A 151 -7.53 -2.92 12.69
CA MET A 151 -7.17 -4.00 13.59
C MET A 151 -6.11 -3.55 14.62
N LEU A 152 -5.11 -2.77 14.17
CA LEU A 152 -4.12 -2.18 15.06
C LEU A 152 -4.78 -1.21 16.07
N GLN A 153 -5.59 -0.27 15.60
CA GLN A 153 -6.28 0.71 16.45
C GLN A 153 -7.22 0.04 17.45
N ARG A 154 -7.93 -1.01 17.04
CA ARG A 154 -8.84 -1.75 17.92
C ARG A 154 -8.11 -2.51 19.02
N ARG A 155 -6.96 -3.10 18.70
CA ARG A 155 -6.23 -3.99 19.61
C ARG A 155 -5.18 -3.25 20.44
N LEU A 156 -4.64 -2.20 19.88
CA LEU A 156 -3.56 -1.36 20.43
C LEU A 156 -4.04 0.11 20.47
N PRO A 157 -5.02 0.44 21.34
CA PRO A 157 -5.60 1.78 21.37
C PRO A 157 -4.55 2.80 21.77
N MET A 158 -4.43 3.86 20.98
CA MET A 158 -3.60 5.00 21.31
C MET A 158 -4.33 5.91 22.30
N GLY A 159 -3.59 6.49 23.25
CA GLY A 159 -4.14 7.54 24.12
C GLY A 159 -4.59 8.75 23.28
N GLU A 160 -5.60 9.49 23.78
CA GLU A 160 -6.25 10.60 23.06
C GLU A 160 -5.28 11.67 22.51
N SER A 161 -4.03 11.73 23.01
CA SER A 161 -3.01 12.70 22.57
C SER A 161 -2.27 12.32 21.27
N SER A 162 -2.35 11.07 20.82
CA SER A 162 -1.57 10.57 19.66
C SER A 162 -2.42 10.29 18.42
N ALA A 163 -3.73 10.47 18.48
CA ALA A 163 -4.64 10.17 17.38
C ALA A 163 -4.39 11.02 16.12
N GLU A 164 -3.72 12.17 16.23
CA GLU A 164 -3.38 13.04 15.11
C GLU A 164 -2.11 12.59 14.33
N ALA A 165 -1.31 11.67 14.89
CA ALA A 165 0.00 11.29 14.33
C ALA A 165 -0.02 10.01 13.47
N THR A 166 -1.17 9.34 13.34
CA THR A 166 -1.25 8.00 12.71
C THR A 166 -1.07 8.01 11.18
N PHE A 167 -0.88 9.20 10.59
CA PHE A 167 -0.81 9.38 9.14
C PHE A 167 0.44 10.18 8.76
N VAL A 168 1.60 9.55 8.85
CA VAL A 168 2.84 10.13 8.34
C VAL A 168 3.17 9.48 6.99
N ASN A 169 3.29 10.33 6.02
CA ASN A 169 3.77 10.30 4.63
C ASN A 169 4.53 9.06 4.15
#